data_fb4ea42b444f231122ab7e6eb5d89ce9
#
_entry.id   fb4ea42b444f231122ab7e6eb5d89ce9
#
_cell.length_a   1.000
_cell.length_b   1.000
_cell.length_c   1.000
_cell.angle_alpha   90.00
_cell.angle_beta   90.00
_cell.angle_gamma   90.00
#
_symmetry.space_group_name_H-M   'P 1'
#
loop_
_entity.id
_entity.type
_entity.pdbx_description
1 polymer ?
#
loop_
_entity_poly.entity_id
_entity_poly.type
_entity_poly.pdbx_seq_one_letter_code
_entity_poly.pdbx_strand_id
1 'polypeptide(L)'
;MRSIIADEACQHAADIPKLRECFDGVNVKLDKSGGMLEAYRMIQISKALGMRTMLGCMVSSSVSVTAAAHLSPLVDYADLDGNLLIANDPFRGVKVEKGKLMLPNRPGLGLTPA
;
A
#
# COMPACT_ATOMS: atom_id res chain seq x y z
N MET A 1 -12.28 -18.52 8.32
CA MET A 1 -11.41 -18.95 7.21
C MET A 1 -10.25 -17.96 7.10
N ARG A 2 -9.05 -18.42 6.89
CA ARG A 2 -7.87 -17.58 6.67
C ARG A 2 -7.76 -17.24 5.19
N SER A 3 -7.58 -15.96 4.86
CA SER A 3 -7.35 -15.54 3.48
C SER A 3 -5.88 -15.72 3.09
N ILE A 4 -5.64 -16.26 1.90
CA ILE A 4 -4.31 -16.38 1.33
C ILE A 4 -4.12 -15.22 0.35
N ILE A 5 -3.14 -14.38 0.64
CA ILE A 5 -2.88 -13.14 -0.09
C ILE A 5 -1.60 -13.31 -0.93
N ALA A 6 -1.70 -13.08 -2.24
CA ALA A 6 -0.55 -13.07 -3.14
C ALA A 6 0.31 -11.83 -2.91
N ASP A 7 1.62 -12.00 -2.78
CA ASP A 7 2.58 -10.90 -2.63
C ASP A 7 3.48 -10.80 -3.86
N GLU A 8 4.55 -11.58 -3.94
CA GLU A 8 5.57 -11.47 -5.00
C GLU A 8 5.02 -11.81 -6.40
N ALA A 9 4.01 -12.66 -6.48
CA ALA A 9 3.35 -13.00 -7.74
C ALA A 9 2.49 -11.85 -8.30
N CYS A 10 2.19 -10.83 -7.49
CA CYS A 10 1.36 -9.68 -7.87
C CYS A 10 2.22 -8.43 -8.02
N GLN A 11 2.65 -8.12 -9.23
CA GLN A 11 3.48 -6.95 -9.54
C GLN A 11 2.65 -5.83 -10.18
N HIS A 12 1.78 -6.18 -11.12
CA HIS A 12 1.00 -5.25 -11.93
C HIS A 12 -0.46 -5.65 -12.01
N ALA A 13 -1.32 -4.74 -12.46
CA ALA A 13 -2.74 -4.98 -12.66
C ALA A 13 -3.02 -6.21 -13.55
N ALA A 14 -2.18 -6.44 -14.57
CA ALA A 14 -2.33 -7.57 -15.49
C ALA A 14 -2.15 -8.96 -14.83
N ASP A 15 -1.47 -9.02 -13.68
CA ASP A 15 -1.27 -10.27 -12.94
C ASP A 15 -2.53 -10.74 -12.20
N ILE A 16 -3.38 -9.79 -11.82
CA ILE A 16 -4.48 -10.03 -10.87
C ILE A 16 -5.51 -11.04 -11.36
N PRO A 17 -5.98 -11.01 -12.64
CA PRO A 17 -6.97 -11.98 -13.11
C PRO A 17 -6.55 -13.44 -12.97
N LYS A 18 -5.28 -13.72 -13.17
CA LYS A 18 -4.70 -15.08 -13.04
C LYS A 18 -4.62 -15.52 -11.58
N LEU A 19 -4.32 -14.58 -10.68
CA LEU A 19 -4.16 -14.87 -9.25
C LEU A 19 -5.48 -15.21 -8.57
N ARG A 20 -6.59 -14.76 -9.12
CA ARG A 20 -7.93 -15.06 -8.58
C ARG A 20 -8.22 -16.55 -8.44
N GLU A 21 -7.64 -17.38 -9.29
CA GLU A 21 -7.86 -18.84 -9.26
C GLU A 21 -7.16 -19.52 -8.09
N CYS A 22 -6.11 -18.91 -7.54
CA CYS A 22 -5.23 -19.52 -6.53
C CYS A 22 -5.21 -18.77 -5.20
N PHE A 23 -5.61 -17.50 -5.18
CA PHE A 23 -5.49 -16.62 -4.02
C PHE A 23 -6.82 -15.94 -3.70
N ASP A 24 -7.04 -15.67 -2.42
CA ASP A 24 -8.20 -14.92 -1.94
C ASP A 24 -8.05 -13.41 -2.12
N GLY A 25 -6.83 -12.93 -2.23
CA GLY A 25 -6.52 -11.52 -2.37
C GLY A 25 -5.10 -11.24 -2.85
N VAL A 26 -4.78 -9.98 -2.94
CA VAL A 26 -3.47 -9.48 -3.41
C VAL A 26 -2.90 -8.44 -2.44
N ASN A 27 -1.58 -8.45 -2.28
CA ASN A 27 -0.84 -7.42 -1.56
C ASN A 27 -0.25 -6.42 -2.57
N VAL A 28 -0.84 -5.24 -2.62
CA VAL A 28 -0.39 -4.15 -3.48
C VAL A 28 0.70 -3.38 -2.76
N LYS A 29 1.81 -3.15 -3.43
CA LYS A 29 2.93 -2.33 -2.93
C LYS A 29 3.34 -1.34 -4.00
N LEU A 30 3.42 -0.05 -3.65
CA LEU A 30 3.81 1.00 -4.61
C LEU A 30 5.18 0.72 -5.24
N ASP A 31 6.10 0.19 -4.44
CA ASP A 31 7.46 -0.15 -4.88
C ASP A 31 7.50 -1.25 -5.95
N LYS A 32 6.53 -2.17 -5.93
CA LYS A 32 6.40 -3.22 -6.95
C LYS A 32 5.65 -2.71 -8.19
N SER A 33 4.57 -1.96 -7.98
CA SER A 33 3.68 -1.52 -9.06
C SER A 33 4.23 -0.33 -9.85
N GLY A 34 5.14 0.43 -9.27
CA GLY A 34 5.72 1.59 -9.90
C GLY A 34 5.02 2.91 -9.54
N GLY A 35 4.12 2.93 -8.56
CA GLY A 35 3.54 4.15 -8.03
C GLY A 35 2.05 4.08 -7.72
N MET A 36 1.49 5.23 -7.33
CA MET A 36 0.12 5.33 -6.82
C MET A 36 -0.95 5.00 -7.87
N LEU A 37 -0.76 5.42 -9.11
CA LEU A 37 -1.77 5.23 -10.16
C LEU A 37 -1.98 3.75 -10.46
N GLU A 38 -0.90 3.01 -10.63
CA GLU A 38 -0.98 1.57 -10.87
C GLU A 38 -1.50 0.84 -9.64
N ALA A 39 -1.06 1.20 -8.45
CA ALA A 39 -1.58 0.66 -7.19
C ALA A 39 -3.09 0.88 -7.06
N TYR A 40 -3.57 2.06 -7.40
CA TYR A 40 -5.00 2.37 -7.42
C TYR A 40 -5.77 1.47 -8.41
N ARG A 41 -5.25 1.30 -9.62
CA ARG A 41 -5.84 0.40 -10.62
C ARG A 41 -5.91 -1.03 -10.12
N MET A 42 -4.83 -1.52 -9.50
CA MET A 42 -4.78 -2.87 -8.93
C MET A 42 -5.84 -3.07 -7.85
N ILE A 43 -6.03 -2.10 -6.97
CA ILE A 43 -7.06 -2.12 -5.94
C ILE A 43 -8.46 -2.21 -6.58
N GLN A 44 -8.74 -1.39 -7.59
CA GLN A 44 -10.04 -1.36 -8.26
C GLN A 44 -10.32 -2.68 -8.99
N ILE A 45 -9.36 -3.24 -9.71
CA ILE A 45 -9.49 -4.52 -10.40
C ILE A 45 -9.74 -5.65 -9.40
N SER A 46 -8.98 -5.68 -8.31
CA SER A 46 -9.13 -6.70 -7.27
C SER A 46 -10.55 -6.68 -6.66
N LYS A 47 -11.05 -5.50 -6.36
CA LYS A 47 -12.42 -5.33 -5.86
C LYS A 47 -13.47 -5.79 -6.86
N ALA A 48 -13.31 -5.41 -8.13
CA ALA A 48 -14.21 -5.82 -9.20
C ALA A 48 -14.27 -7.36 -9.36
N LEU A 49 -13.16 -8.04 -9.08
CA LEU A 49 -13.06 -9.50 -9.12
C LEU A 49 -13.48 -10.18 -7.80
N GLY A 50 -13.91 -9.43 -6.80
CA GLY A 50 -14.29 -9.96 -5.49
C GLY A 50 -13.12 -10.45 -4.65
N MET A 51 -11.90 -10.01 -4.93
CA MET A 51 -10.69 -10.38 -4.20
C MET A 51 -10.46 -9.43 -3.01
N ARG A 52 -9.86 -9.96 -1.94
CA ARG A 52 -9.38 -9.15 -0.82
C ARG A 52 -8.18 -8.30 -1.26
N THR A 53 -8.06 -7.13 -0.66
CA THR A 53 -6.96 -6.20 -0.94
C THR A 53 -6.17 -5.90 0.31
N MET A 54 -4.86 -6.02 0.18
CA MET A 54 -3.89 -5.58 1.17
C MET A 54 -2.99 -4.53 0.54
N LEU A 55 -2.61 -3.54 1.30
CA LEU A 55 -1.65 -2.51 0.91
C LEU A 55 -0.44 -2.63 1.82
N GLY A 56 0.65 -3.10 1.27
CA GLY A 56 1.92 -3.25 1.96
C GLY A 56 2.95 -2.22 1.54
N CYS A 57 4.14 -2.34 2.11
CA CYS A 57 5.30 -1.52 1.76
C CYS A 57 6.59 -2.34 1.81
N MET A 58 7.63 -1.76 1.27
CA MET A 58 9.02 -2.16 1.54
C MET A 58 9.59 -1.25 2.64
N VAL A 59 10.77 -1.55 3.13
CA VAL A 59 11.56 -0.59 3.94
C VAL A 59 11.86 0.61 3.05
N SER A 60 11.27 1.75 3.36
CA SER A 60 11.29 2.93 2.49
C SER A 60 11.05 4.22 3.27
N SER A 61 11.28 5.36 2.63
CA SER A 61 11.09 6.67 3.25
C SER A 61 9.62 7.00 3.47
N SER A 62 9.37 8.04 4.27
CA SER A 62 8.04 8.61 4.47
C SER A 62 7.36 9.03 3.17
N VAL A 63 8.09 9.29 2.08
CA VAL A 63 7.49 9.62 0.78
C VAL A 63 6.64 8.46 0.27
N SER A 64 7.23 7.27 0.16
CA SER A 64 6.53 6.08 -0.33
C SER A 64 5.41 5.64 0.63
N VAL A 65 5.71 5.57 1.91
CA VAL A 65 4.74 5.10 2.91
C VAL A 65 3.56 6.06 3.04
N THR A 66 3.78 7.38 2.98
CA THR A 66 2.71 8.38 3.01
C THR A 66 1.85 8.30 1.76
N ALA A 67 2.46 8.14 0.58
CA ALA A 67 1.73 7.94 -0.67
C ALA A 67 0.81 6.71 -0.59
N ALA A 68 1.34 5.59 -0.10
CA ALA A 68 0.55 4.39 0.12
C ALA A 68 -0.57 4.62 1.14
N ALA A 69 -0.28 5.33 2.23
CA ALA A 69 -1.27 5.59 3.28
C ALA A 69 -2.51 6.35 2.77
N HIS A 70 -2.37 7.19 1.75
CA HIS A 70 -3.51 7.84 1.10
C HIS A 70 -4.46 6.87 0.40
N LEU A 71 -3.99 5.69 0.02
CA LEU A 71 -4.81 4.63 -0.58
C LEU A 71 -5.39 3.67 0.47
N SER A 72 -4.93 3.73 1.71
CA SER A 72 -5.33 2.79 2.76
C SER A 72 -6.84 2.72 3.04
N PRO A 73 -7.63 3.80 2.90
CA PRO A 73 -9.09 3.70 3.08
C PRO A 73 -9.79 2.81 2.04
N LEU A 74 -9.12 2.46 0.95
CA LEU A 74 -9.68 1.68 -0.15
C LEU A 74 -9.45 0.17 0.00
N VAL A 75 -8.65 -0.27 0.96
CA VAL A 75 -8.23 -1.67 1.11
C VAL A 75 -8.79 -2.32 2.36
N ASP A 76 -8.77 -3.66 2.38
CA ASP A 76 -9.21 -4.44 3.54
C ASP A 76 -8.16 -4.47 4.65
N TYR A 77 -6.87 -4.50 4.27
CA TYR A 77 -5.75 -4.59 5.20
C TYR A 77 -4.64 -3.61 4.80
N ALA A 78 -3.98 -3.00 5.77
CA ALA A 78 -2.82 -2.14 5.54
C ALA A 78 -1.68 -2.51 6.50
N ASP A 79 -0.47 -2.65 5.94
CA ASP A 79 0.78 -2.87 6.67
C ASP A 79 1.82 -1.89 6.14
N LEU A 80 1.91 -0.73 6.78
CA LEU A 80 2.64 0.45 6.30
C LEU A 80 3.58 0.99 7.38
N ASP A 81 4.57 0.18 7.73
CA ASP A 81 5.56 0.48 8.78
C ASP A 81 6.98 0.73 8.26
N GLY A 82 7.20 0.67 6.95
CA GLY A 82 8.54 0.69 6.35
C GLY A 82 9.38 1.92 6.70
N ASN A 83 8.77 3.08 6.90
CA ASN A 83 9.48 4.30 7.29
C ASN A 83 9.91 4.32 8.76
N LEU A 84 9.36 3.47 9.60
CA LEU A 84 9.76 3.33 10.99
C LEU A 84 11.08 2.55 11.15
N LEU A 85 11.52 1.88 10.10
CA LEU A 85 12.70 1.02 10.09
C LEU A 85 13.97 1.71 9.59
N ILE A 86 13.88 3.01 9.25
CA ILE A 86 15.02 3.80 8.77
C ILE A 86 15.30 4.97 9.72
N ALA A 87 16.58 5.33 9.85
CA ALA A 87 17.02 6.45 10.68
C ALA A 87 17.27 7.76 9.88
N ASN A 88 17.42 7.64 8.57
CA ASN A 88 17.82 8.73 7.67
C ASN A 88 16.70 9.17 6.73
N ASP A 89 15.47 9.17 7.19
CA ASP A 89 14.31 9.60 6.39
C ASP A 89 14.41 11.10 6.08
N PRO A 90 14.48 11.49 4.80
CA PRO A 90 14.63 12.89 4.41
C PRO A 90 13.35 13.71 4.54
N PHE A 91 12.23 13.07 4.81
CA PHE A 91 10.92 13.71 4.92
C PHE A 91 10.15 13.24 6.15
N ARG A 92 9.19 14.06 6.55
CA ARG A 92 8.16 13.70 7.53
C ARG A 92 6.82 13.66 6.83
N GLY A 93 6.05 12.61 7.08
CA GLY A 93 4.74 12.40 6.48
C GLY A 93 3.77 11.75 7.45
N VAL A 94 3.19 10.63 7.04
CA VAL A 94 2.28 9.86 7.87
C VAL A 94 2.91 9.49 9.22
N LYS A 95 2.11 9.60 10.28
CA LYS A 95 2.51 9.20 11.63
C LYS A 95 1.70 7.99 12.08
N VAL A 96 2.29 7.20 12.96
CA VAL A 96 1.59 6.11 13.64
C VAL A 96 1.32 6.54 15.09
N GLU A 97 0.05 6.62 15.44
CA GLU A 97 -0.38 6.96 16.80
C GLU A 97 -1.34 5.87 17.30
N LYS A 98 -0.94 5.17 18.37
CA LYS A 98 -1.74 4.08 18.96
C LYS A 98 -2.21 3.04 17.93
N GLY A 99 -1.32 2.65 17.01
CA GLY A 99 -1.61 1.70 15.96
C GLY A 99 -2.44 2.21 14.78
N LYS A 100 -2.70 3.51 14.73
CA LYS A 100 -3.43 4.16 13.63
C LYS A 100 -2.51 5.02 12.79
N LEU A 101 -2.71 4.97 11.48
CA LEU A 101 -2.04 5.87 10.54
C LEU A 101 -2.75 7.22 10.54
N MET A 102 -2.00 8.27 10.83
CA MET A 102 -2.48 9.64 10.82
C MET A 102 -1.93 10.35 9.60
N LEU A 103 -2.81 10.59 8.62
CA LEU A 103 -2.44 11.32 7.41
C LEU A 103 -2.15 12.79 7.71
N PRO A 104 -1.13 13.39 7.06
CA PRO A 104 -0.88 14.82 7.20
C PRO A 104 -2.06 15.65 6.67
N ASN A 105 -2.45 16.67 7.40
CA ASN A 105 -3.48 17.63 6.94
C ASN A 105 -2.82 18.80 6.20
N ARG A 106 -2.27 18.51 5.01
CA ARG A 106 -1.56 19.48 4.15
C ARG A 106 -1.79 19.15 2.67
N PRO A 107 -1.61 20.11 1.75
CA PRO A 107 -1.75 19.87 0.31
C PRO A 107 -0.83 18.77 -0.21
N GLY A 108 -1.23 18.12 -1.28
CA GLY A 108 -0.52 17.01 -1.91
C GLY A 108 -0.44 15.79 -0.98
N LEU A 109 0.72 15.18 -0.87
CA LEU A 109 0.97 14.09 0.09
C LEU A 109 1.10 14.60 1.53
N GLY A 110 1.25 15.90 1.72
CA GLY A 110 1.42 16.50 3.04
C GLY A 110 2.82 16.34 3.65
N LEU A 111 3.82 16.01 2.84
CA LEU A 111 5.20 15.84 3.26
C LEU A 111 5.85 17.17 3.63
N THR A 112 6.75 17.12 4.61
CA THR A 112 7.67 18.22 4.94
C THR A 112 9.09 17.70 5.02
N PRO A 113 10.10 18.51 4.69
CA PRO A 113 11.50 18.12 4.91
C PRO A 113 11.74 17.78 6.39
N ALA A 114 12.59 16.81 6.59
CA ALA A 114 13.00 16.40 7.94
C ALA A 114 13.92 17.42 8.62
#